data_78235937d925b1c683c0e8113b87588e
#
_entry.id   78235937d925b1c683c0e8113b87588e
#
_cell.length_a   1.000
_cell.length_b   1.000
_cell.length_c   1.000
_cell.angle_alpha   90.00
_cell.angle_beta   90.00
_cell.angle_gamma   90.00
#
_symmetry.space_group_name_H-M   'P 1'
#
loop_
_entity.id
_entity.type
_entity.pdbx_description
1 polymer ?
#
loop_
_entity_poly.entity_id
_entity_poly.type
_entity_poly.pdbx_seq_one_letter_code
_entity_poly.pdbx_strand_id
1 'polypeptide(L)'
;MFTPPRKPGDPEVEALAATFAYGDGIKVLHEGIHYLIERSKDEQRWLTALASAPFPVTVIWGLYDTVSPPRVASYVWNQYLMLKPGGNRLYYIPDANHYLQVDRPDAFVKVLLHTLEPTADQGPGALETELGAPLLVDSSRERLPAAADVLRAQPPANPN
;
A
#
# COMPACT_ATOMS: atom_id res chain seq x y z
N MET A 1 -16.92 2.20 -4.66
CA MET A 1 -15.66 1.71 -5.23
C MET A 1 -14.79 2.80 -5.82
N PHE A 2 -15.37 3.90 -6.30
CA PHE A 2 -14.68 5.12 -6.76
C PHE A 2 -14.97 6.29 -5.84
N THR A 3 -14.08 7.29 -5.81
CA THR A 3 -14.22 8.52 -5.04
C THR A 3 -13.96 9.72 -5.96
N PRO A 4 -14.88 10.65 -6.15
CA PRO A 4 -16.29 10.62 -5.71
C PRO A 4 -17.10 9.48 -6.37
N PRO A 5 -18.32 9.18 -5.89
CA PRO A 5 -19.13 8.11 -6.49
C PRO A 5 -19.32 8.36 -7.98
N ARG A 6 -18.88 7.42 -8.79
CA ARG A 6 -19.08 7.43 -10.26
C ARG A 6 -20.50 7.00 -10.60
N LYS A 7 -21.05 7.51 -11.68
CA LYS A 7 -22.42 7.22 -12.14
C LYS A 7 -22.39 6.46 -13.47
N PRO A 8 -23.42 5.67 -13.78
CA PRO A 8 -23.62 5.19 -15.14
C PRO A 8 -23.59 6.37 -16.14
N GLY A 9 -22.88 6.19 -17.24
CA GLY A 9 -22.63 7.24 -18.23
C GLY A 9 -21.34 8.03 -18.03
N ASP A 10 -20.65 7.90 -16.89
CA ASP A 10 -19.30 8.46 -16.75
C ASP A 10 -18.33 7.70 -17.66
N PRO A 11 -17.47 8.39 -18.44
CA PRO A 11 -16.59 7.74 -19.43
C PRO A 11 -15.72 6.62 -18.87
N GLU A 12 -15.21 6.78 -17.65
CA GLU A 12 -14.40 5.76 -16.98
C GLU A 12 -15.19 4.51 -16.60
N VAL A 13 -16.46 4.69 -16.22
CA VAL A 13 -17.37 3.56 -15.90
C VAL A 13 -17.71 2.80 -17.16
N GLU A 14 -18.01 3.52 -18.25
CA GLU A 14 -18.32 2.93 -19.55
C GLU A 14 -17.10 2.19 -20.12
N ALA A 15 -15.90 2.76 -20.01
CA ALA A 15 -14.66 2.12 -20.45
C ALA A 15 -14.41 0.84 -19.66
N LEU A 16 -14.62 0.86 -18.34
CA LEU A 16 -14.46 -0.33 -17.48
C LEU A 16 -15.51 -1.40 -17.85
N ALA A 17 -16.77 -1.01 -18.05
CA ALA A 17 -17.84 -1.92 -18.48
C ALA A 17 -17.51 -2.56 -19.83
N ALA A 18 -17.00 -1.79 -20.79
CA ALA A 18 -16.56 -2.30 -22.10
C ALA A 18 -15.41 -3.29 -21.97
N THR A 19 -14.47 -3.05 -21.05
CA THR A 19 -13.37 -3.98 -20.77
C THR A 19 -13.88 -5.32 -20.25
N PHE A 20 -14.83 -5.33 -19.34
CA PHE A 20 -15.45 -6.56 -18.84
C PHE A 20 -16.29 -7.28 -19.89
N ALA A 21 -16.89 -6.55 -20.82
CA ALA A 21 -17.68 -7.13 -21.89
C ALA A 21 -16.83 -7.70 -23.05
N TYR A 22 -15.58 -7.26 -23.17
CA TYR A 22 -14.69 -7.68 -24.25
C TYR A 22 -14.45 -9.19 -24.23
N GLY A 23 -14.54 -9.85 -25.39
CA GLY A 23 -14.25 -11.28 -25.54
C GLY A 23 -15.11 -12.19 -24.65
N ASP A 24 -16.36 -11.83 -24.40
CA ASP A 24 -17.25 -12.56 -23.47
C ASP A 24 -16.77 -12.55 -22.00
N GLY A 25 -15.95 -11.59 -21.60
CA GLY A 25 -15.36 -11.50 -20.26
C GLY A 25 -16.38 -11.60 -19.13
N ILE A 26 -17.61 -11.07 -19.31
CA ILE A 26 -18.68 -11.18 -18.32
C ILE A 26 -19.02 -12.63 -17.98
N LYS A 27 -18.92 -13.55 -18.95
CA LYS A 27 -19.25 -14.97 -18.74
C LYS A 27 -18.25 -15.68 -17.83
N VAL A 28 -17.00 -15.16 -17.72
CA VAL A 28 -15.92 -15.76 -16.94
C VAL A 28 -15.59 -14.96 -15.67
N LEU A 29 -16.32 -13.88 -15.37
CA LEU A 29 -16.09 -13.11 -14.14
C LEU A 29 -16.18 -13.95 -12.87
N HIS A 30 -17.07 -14.93 -12.83
CA HIS A 30 -17.22 -15.83 -11.71
C HIS A 30 -15.98 -16.70 -11.47
N GLU A 31 -15.25 -17.06 -12.53
CA GLU A 31 -13.99 -17.78 -12.41
C GLU A 31 -12.92 -16.91 -11.75
N GLY A 32 -12.90 -15.60 -12.10
CA GLY A 32 -11.98 -14.65 -11.51
C GLY A 32 -12.12 -14.54 -9.98
N ILE A 33 -13.31 -14.76 -9.42
CA ILE A 33 -13.56 -14.70 -7.98
C ILE A 33 -12.91 -15.89 -7.24
N HIS A 34 -12.59 -16.97 -7.91
CA HIS A 34 -11.95 -18.14 -7.29
C HIS A 34 -10.59 -17.80 -6.64
N TYR A 35 -9.93 -16.70 -7.03
CA TYR A 35 -8.73 -16.23 -6.35
C TYR A 35 -8.92 -16.00 -4.83
N LEU A 36 -10.14 -15.72 -4.38
CA LEU A 36 -10.44 -15.58 -2.95
C LEU A 36 -10.27 -16.89 -2.19
N ILE A 37 -10.60 -18.02 -2.85
CA ILE A 37 -10.40 -19.35 -2.29
C ILE A 37 -8.90 -19.69 -2.26
N GLU A 38 -8.19 -19.41 -3.34
CA GLU A 38 -6.74 -19.60 -3.43
C GLU A 38 -6.02 -18.74 -2.40
N ARG A 39 -6.42 -17.47 -2.27
CA ARG A 39 -5.90 -16.57 -1.26
C ARG A 39 -6.02 -17.15 0.14
N SER A 40 -7.18 -17.70 0.51
CA SER A 40 -7.36 -18.25 1.84
C SER A 40 -6.48 -19.48 2.12
N LYS A 41 -6.11 -20.24 1.08
CA LYS A 41 -5.22 -21.41 1.18
C LYS A 41 -3.75 -21.02 1.20
N ASP A 42 -3.38 -20.05 0.38
CA ASP A 42 -1.98 -19.70 0.08
C ASP A 42 -1.52 -18.38 0.71
N GLU A 43 -2.36 -17.71 1.50
CA GLU A 43 -2.07 -16.39 2.07
C GLU A 43 -0.72 -16.35 2.78
N GLN A 44 -0.46 -17.32 3.64
CA GLN A 44 0.81 -17.37 4.40
C GLN A 44 2.02 -17.53 3.47
N ARG A 45 1.90 -18.33 2.43
CA ARG A 45 2.95 -18.51 1.43
C ARG A 45 3.24 -17.22 0.67
N TRP A 46 2.21 -16.49 0.27
CA TRP A 46 2.35 -15.21 -0.45
C TRP A 46 2.93 -14.13 0.46
N LEU A 47 2.46 -14.02 1.69
CA LEU A 47 2.97 -13.03 2.64
C LEU A 47 4.43 -13.33 3.03
N THR A 48 4.80 -14.60 3.16
CA THR A 48 6.18 -15.00 3.39
C THR A 48 7.08 -14.66 2.20
N ALA A 49 6.61 -14.89 0.98
CA ALA A 49 7.34 -14.52 -0.23
C ALA A 49 7.55 -13.00 -0.33
N LEU A 50 6.53 -12.22 0.03
CA LEU A 50 6.63 -10.77 0.09
C LEU A 50 7.65 -10.29 1.12
N ALA A 51 7.63 -10.87 2.31
CA ALA A 51 8.56 -10.55 3.39
C ALA A 51 10.02 -10.92 3.07
N SER A 52 10.22 -12.00 2.31
CA SER A 52 11.54 -12.50 1.91
C SER A 52 12.05 -11.97 0.57
N ALA A 53 11.27 -11.13 -0.12
CA ALA A 53 11.67 -10.55 -1.40
C ALA A 53 13.02 -9.82 -1.27
N PRO A 54 13.99 -10.04 -2.20
CA PRO A 54 15.34 -9.48 -2.08
C PRO A 54 15.43 -8.00 -2.51
N PHE A 55 14.30 -7.37 -2.79
CA PHE A 55 14.17 -5.99 -3.27
C PHE A 55 13.23 -5.19 -2.37
N PRO A 56 13.29 -3.84 -2.41
CA PRO A 56 12.34 -2.98 -1.72
C PRO A 56 10.90 -3.21 -2.18
N VAL A 57 9.96 -3.13 -1.24
CA VAL A 57 8.54 -3.24 -1.53
C VAL A 57 7.86 -1.91 -1.20
N THR A 58 7.16 -1.36 -2.18
CA THR A 58 6.31 -0.19 -1.98
C THR A 58 4.84 -0.61 -2.06
N VAL A 59 4.10 -0.32 -1.00
CA VAL A 59 2.66 -0.50 -0.91
C VAL A 59 1.99 0.86 -1.09
N ILE A 60 1.04 0.96 -2.01
CA ILE A 60 0.25 2.18 -2.25
C ILE A 60 -1.22 1.82 -2.06
N TRP A 61 -1.93 2.54 -1.21
CA TRP A 61 -3.29 2.18 -0.80
C TRP A 61 -4.21 3.39 -0.70
N GLY A 62 -5.48 3.24 -1.12
CA GLY A 62 -6.50 4.26 -0.95
C GLY A 62 -7.05 4.31 0.47
N LEU A 63 -7.13 5.48 1.10
CA LEU A 63 -7.66 5.61 2.46
C LEU A 63 -9.16 5.30 2.57
N TYR A 64 -9.90 5.47 1.47
CA TYR A 64 -11.35 5.20 1.43
C TYR A 64 -11.67 3.86 0.75
N ASP A 65 -10.69 2.95 0.63
CA ASP A 65 -10.92 1.63 0.06
C ASP A 65 -11.94 0.84 0.88
N THR A 66 -13.14 0.69 0.34
CA THR A 66 -14.25 -0.03 0.95
C THR A 66 -14.26 -1.52 0.62
N VAL A 67 -13.51 -1.93 -0.40
CA VAL A 67 -13.37 -3.34 -0.81
C VAL A 67 -12.27 -4.01 -0.01
N SER A 68 -11.13 -3.35 0.08
CA SER A 68 -9.98 -3.78 0.86
C SER A 68 -9.57 -2.65 1.82
N PRO A 69 -10.18 -2.59 3.01
CA PRO A 69 -9.97 -1.44 3.90
C PRO A 69 -8.51 -1.23 4.30
N PRO A 70 -8.09 0.01 4.63
CA PRO A 70 -6.69 0.35 4.97
C PRO A 70 -6.06 -0.53 6.05
N ARG A 71 -6.87 -1.12 6.94
CA ARG A 71 -6.38 -2.10 7.93
C ARG A 71 -5.65 -3.30 7.30
N VAL A 72 -6.00 -3.66 6.05
CA VAL A 72 -5.31 -4.75 5.33
C VAL A 72 -3.89 -4.34 4.99
N ALA A 73 -3.70 -3.13 4.44
CA ALA A 73 -2.36 -2.59 4.17
C ALA A 73 -1.55 -2.42 5.46
N SER A 74 -2.18 -1.90 6.53
CA SER A 74 -1.54 -1.78 7.85
C SER A 74 -1.14 -3.13 8.42
N TYR A 75 -1.95 -4.18 8.25
CA TYR A 75 -1.62 -5.53 8.69
C TYR A 75 -0.39 -6.07 7.95
N VAL A 76 -0.39 -6.00 6.62
CA VAL A 76 0.74 -6.45 5.79
C VAL A 76 2.00 -5.68 6.16
N TRP A 77 1.89 -4.36 6.33
CA TRP A 77 3.00 -3.52 6.75
C TRP A 77 3.57 -3.94 8.09
N ASN A 78 2.76 -3.95 9.12
CA ASN A 78 3.20 -4.20 10.49
C ASN A 78 3.76 -5.61 10.70
N GLN A 79 3.21 -6.61 10.01
CA GLN A 79 3.58 -8.01 10.22
C GLN A 79 4.72 -8.46 9.31
N TYR A 80 4.88 -7.85 8.13
CA TYR A 80 5.75 -8.42 7.09
C TYR A 80 6.77 -7.43 6.51
N LEU A 81 6.48 -6.15 6.46
CA LEU A 81 7.30 -5.19 5.72
C LEU A 81 8.06 -4.20 6.61
N MET A 82 7.50 -3.82 7.75
CA MET A 82 8.07 -2.78 8.62
C MET A 82 9.50 -3.10 9.06
N LEU A 83 9.78 -4.35 9.40
CA LEU A 83 11.09 -4.80 9.83
C LEU A 83 11.91 -5.48 8.72
N LYS A 84 11.35 -5.59 7.51
CA LYS A 84 12.06 -6.15 6.37
C LYS A 84 13.16 -5.20 5.93
N PRO A 85 14.42 -5.62 5.79
CA PRO A 85 15.49 -4.78 5.26
C PRO A 85 15.20 -4.32 3.83
N GLY A 86 15.75 -3.16 3.43
CA GLY A 86 15.77 -2.76 2.03
C GLY A 86 14.89 -1.57 1.66
N GLY A 87 14.48 -0.72 2.61
CA GLY A 87 13.83 0.55 2.30
C GLY A 87 12.39 0.39 1.80
N ASN A 88 11.62 -0.46 2.46
CA ASN A 88 10.20 -0.65 2.13
C ASN A 88 9.40 0.61 2.47
N ARG A 89 8.28 0.84 1.77
CA ARG A 89 7.46 2.04 1.93
C ARG A 89 5.98 1.68 1.90
N LEU A 90 5.19 2.41 2.68
CA LEU A 90 3.73 2.35 2.64
C LEU A 90 3.20 3.77 2.44
N TYR A 91 2.46 3.97 1.37
CA TYR A 91 1.77 5.22 1.08
C TYR A 91 0.26 5.04 1.18
N TYR A 92 -0.39 5.98 1.85
CA TYR A 92 -1.83 6.13 1.79
C TYR A 92 -2.17 7.35 0.94
N ILE A 93 -3.05 7.16 -0.05
CA ILE A 93 -3.56 8.26 -0.89
C ILE A 93 -4.91 8.68 -0.31
N PRO A 94 -5.01 9.90 0.25
CA PRO A 94 -6.28 10.49 0.64
C PRO A 94 -7.23 10.60 -0.56
N ASP A 95 -8.52 10.59 -0.31
CA ASP A 95 -9.57 10.74 -1.33
C ASP A 95 -9.51 9.70 -2.46
N ALA A 96 -8.89 8.54 -2.21
CA ALA A 96 -8.84 7.42 -3.11
C ALA A 96 -9.51 6.19 -2.51
N ASN A 97 -10.24 5.46 -3.32
CA ASN A 97 -10.90 4.19 -3.00
C ASN A 97 -10.11 3.02 -3.63
N HIS A 98 -10.78 1.94 -3.99
CA HIS A 98 -10.17 0.71 -4.48
C HIS A 98 -9.40 0.87 -5.79
N TYR A 99 -9.87 1.72 -6.68
CA TYR A 99 -9.19 2.05 -7.93
C TYR A 99 -8.45 3.39 -7.80
N LEU A 100 -7.51 3.44 -6.89
CA LEU A 100 -6.77 4.65 -6.54
C LEU A 100 -6.07 5.32 -7.74
N GLN A 101 -5.64 4.53 -8.73
CA GLN A 101 -5.04 5.04 -9.97
C GLN A 101 -6.05 5.74 -10.90
N VAL A 102 -7.34 5.52 -10.68
CA VAL A 102 -8.44 6.20 -11.40
C VAL A 102 -8.96 7.38 -10.58
N ASP A 103 -9.04 7.22 -9.27
CA ASP A 103 -9.53 8.27 -8.37
C ASP A 103 -8.52 9.43 -8.24
N ARG A 104 -7.23 9.09 -8.09
CA ARG A 104 -6.14 10.05 -7.87
C ARG A 104 -4.91 9.71 -8.71
N PRO A 105 -5.02 9.78 -10.05
CA PRO A 105 -3.93 9.44 -10.97
C PRO A 105 -2.67 10.29 -10.75
N ASP A 106 -2.84 11.57 -10.43
CA ASP A 106 -1.78 12.51 -10.12
C ASP A 106 -0.96 12.09 -8.90
N ALA A 107 -1.62 11.78 -7.80
CA ALA A 107 -0.98 11.31 -6.57
C ALA A 107 -0.34 9.93 -6.75
N PHE A 108 -1.02 9.03 -7.46
CA PHE A 108 -0.48 7.70 -7.76
C PHE A 108 0.81 7.78 -8.58
N VAL A 109 0.83 8.59 -9.65
CA VAL A 109 2.00 8.78 -10.50
C VAL A 109 3.16 9.43 -9.72
N LYS A 110 2.88 10.45 -8.89
CA LYS A 110 3.90 11.06 -8.04
C LYS A 110 4.58 10.03 -7.13
N VAL A 111 3.79 9.18 -6.46
CA VAL A 111 4.34 8.13 -5.59
C VAL A 111 5.15 7.12 -6.41
N LEU A 112 4.64 6.72 -7.57
CA LEU A 112 5.32 5.75 -8.44
C LEU A 112 6.68 6.29 -8.90
N LEU A 113 6.73 7.52 -9.40
CA LEU A 113 7.99 8.16 -9.84
C LEU A 113 8.96 8.32 -8.68
N HIS A 114 8.48 8.76 -7.51
CA HIS A 114 9.32 8.88 -6.31
C HIS A 114 9.92 7.54 -5.86
N THR A 115 9.28 6.42 -6.13
CA THR A 115 9.78 5.09 -5.77
C THR A 115 10.73 4.52 -6.82
N LEU A 116 10.55 4.86 -8.09
CA LEU A 116 11.37 4.38 -9.19
C LEU A 116 12.65 5.21 -9.39
N GLU A 117 12.61 6.49 -9.06
CA GLU A 117 13.73 7.43 -9.19
C GLU A 117 14.11 8.02 -7.81
N PRO A 118 14.63 7.23 -6.88
CA PRO A 118 15.04 7.74 -5.58
C PRO A 118 16.28 8.61 -5.77
N THR A 119 16.08 9.90 -5.99
CA THR A 119 17.19 10.87 -5.91
C THR A 119 17.57 11.05 -4.45
N ALA A 120 18.88 11.11 -4.17
CA ALA A 120 19.43 11.20 -2.82
C ALA A 120 18.93 12.42 -2.01
N ASP A 121 18.30 13.36 -2.67
CA ASP A 121 17.80 14.63 -2.13
C ASP A 121 16.30 14.63 -1.80
N GLN A 122 15.58 13.58 -2.17
CA GLN A 122 14.15 13.47 -1.89
C GLN A 122 13.91 12.76 -0.54
N GLY A 123 14.14 13.48 0.55
CA GLY A 123 13.66 13.08 1.84
C GLY A 123 12.11 12.98 1.84
N PRO A 124 11.52 12.35 2.89
CA PRO A 124 10.06 12.18 3.00
C PRO A 124 9.26 13.50 2.96
N GLY A 125 9.91 14.67 3.06
CA GLY A 125 9.29 15.99 2.92
C GLY A 125 9.17 16.52 1.48
N ALA A 126 9.67 15.80 0.48
CA ALA A 126 9.60 16.24 -0.92
C ALA A 126 8.23 16.00 -1.58
N LEU A 127 7.36 15.21 -0.96
CA LEU A 127 5.94 15.19 -1.29
C LEU A 127 5.29 16.33 -0.51
N GLU A 128 5.09 17.47 -1.17
CA GLU A 128 4.52 18.67 -0.57
C GLU A 128 3.25 18.34 0.23
N THR A 129 3.16 18.92 1.42
CA THR A 129 2.04 18.79 2.35
C THR A 129 0.82 19.59 1.88
N GLU A 130 0.42 19.42 0.62
CA GLU A 130 -0.88 19.91 0.17
C GLU A 130 -1.99 19.02 0.72
N LEU A 131 -3.15 19.63 0.98
CA LEU A 131 -4.34 18.90 1.40
C LEU A 131 -4.64 17.81 0.37
N GLY A 132 -4.56 16.54 0.77
CA GLY A 132 -4.69 15.40 -0.13
C GLY A 132 -3.36 14.80 -0.62
N ALA A 133 -2.22 15.27 -0.16
CA ALA A 133 -0.92 14.65 -0.44
C ALA A 133 -0.84 13.21 0.10
N PRO A 134 -0.11 12.30 -0.58
CA PRO A 134 0.10 10.96 -0.09
C PRO A 134 0.77 10.94 1.30
N LEU A 135 0.27 10.11 2.19
CA LEU A 135 0.88 9.88 3.48
C LEU A 135 1.90 8.75 3.37
N LEU A 136 3.16 9.07 3.68
CA LEU A 136 4.24 8.09 3.72
C LEU A 136 4.39 7.52 5.13
N VAL A 137 4.39 6.19 5.22
CA VAL A 137 4.90 5.45 6.37
C VAL A 137 6.21 4.81 5.95
N ASP A 138 7.33 5.33 6.44
CA ASP A 138 8.67 4.87 6.04
C ASP A 138 9.28 3.97 7.12
N SER A 139 9.81 2.83 6.71
CA SER A 139 10.54 1.90 7.59
C SER A 139 12.06 2.01 7.47
N SER A 140 12.56 2.82 6.54
CA SER A 140 13.96 2.72 6.13
C SER A 140 14.94 3.37 7.09
N ARG A 141 14.49 4.14 8.08
CA ARG A 141 15.38 5.10 8.72
C ARG A 141 16.02 4.69 10.03
N GLU A 142 15.49 3.77 10.77
CA GLU A 142 16.22 3.28 11.96
C GLU A 142 15.74 1.90 12.33
N ARG A 143 16.65 0.93 12.40
CA ARG A 143 16.43 -0.22 13.26
C ARG A 143 16.11 0.36 14.63
N LEU A 144 14.87 0.21 15.08
CA LEU A 144 14.62 0.35 16.50
C LEU A 144 15.72 -0.50 17.20
N PRO A 145 16.45 0.08 18.17
CA PRO A 145 17.45 -0.67 18.89
C PRO A 145 16.81 -1.96 19.40
N ALA A 146 17.54 -3.07 19.28
CA ALA A 146 17.02 -4.34 19.76
C ALA A 146 16.52 -4.16 21.20
N ALA A 147 15.44 -4.84 21.58
CA ALA A 147 14.88 -4.71 22.94
C ALA A 147 15.95 -4.86 24.04
N ALA A 148 17.01 -5.64 23.76
CA ALA A 148 18.19 -5.76 24.63
C ALA A 148 18.99 -4.46 24.76
N ASP A 149 19.04 -3.62 23.74
CA ASP A 149 19.78 -2.36 23.76
C ASP A 149 18.99 -1.27 24.49
N VAL A 150 17.65 -1.30 24.38
CA VAL A 150 16.76 -0.41 25.14
C VAL A 150 16.82 -0.71 26.63
N LEU A 151 16.89 -1.99 27.01
CA LEU A 151 17.01 -2.39 28.42
C LEU A 151 18.40 -2.05 29.02
N ARG A 152 19.46 -2.00 28.22
CA ARG A 152 20.79 -1.59 28.65
C ARG A 152 20.94 -0.08 28.81
N ALA A 153 20.11 0.71 28.13
CA ALA A 153 20.13 2.17 28.19
C ALA A 153 19.31 2.74 29.36
N GLN A 154 18.66 1.91 30.17
CA GLN A 154 17.99 2.38 31.37
C GLN A 154 19.05 2.74 32.43
N PRO A 155 18.99 3.95 33.02
CA PRO A 155 19.87 4.31 34.11
C PRO A 155 19.68 3.33 35.29
N PRO A 156 20.73 3.01 36.05
CA PRO A 156 20.62 2.11 37.18
C PRO A 156 19.54 2.61 38.14
N ALA A 157 18.68 1.72 38.58
CA ALA A 157 17.64 2.02 39.54
C ALA A 157 18.29 2.69 40.76
N ASN A 158 17.79 3.89 41.13
CA ASN A 158 18.28 4.65 42.23
C ASN A 158 18.07 3.84 43.53
N PRO A 159 19.11 3.46 44.27
CA PRO A 159 18.94 2.75 45.54
C PRO A 159 18.59 3.76 46.63
N ASN A 160 17.31 3.81 46.97
CA ASN A 160 16.83 4.33 48.23
C ASN A 160 16.09 3.23 48.94
#